data_4806f82b839727d2d35c4431d9025279
#
_entry.id   4806f82b839727d2d35c4431d9025279
#
_cell.length_a   1.000
_cell.length_b   1.000
_cell.length_c   1.000
_cell.angle_alpha   90.00
_cell.angle_beta   90.00
_cell.angle_gamma   90.00
#
_symmetry.space_group_name_H-M   'P 1'
#
loop_
_entity.id
_entity.type
_entity.pdbx_description
1 polymer ?
#
loop_
_entity_poly.entity_id
_entity_poly.type
_entity_poly.pdbx_seq_one_letter_code
_entity_poly.pdbx_strand_id
1 'polypeptide(L)'
;MSSDPAINATGARQKRPSFLHKLVSRALARNLSCLVVPGPEVALAHGLDVPAAGLLISTTPRDASVLLIVGELSEKMGDAVAVLYAQMPRPRAILMVGGQTPSTLPGADISAGLSQEKLTEAVGKLQRAFVDGAFAESPEDFDADVLHARIEYVCPMHPEVVEDEPGSCPKCGMDLVAREAGESTPEGGHDHEHDHAQENTGTEYTCPMHPEIVRDGPGSCPKCGMDLVVREDAEDEGDSEESSGHDHEHHHDHQHHHDHEHQHGESDDHSEHEHSGHDQGEHDHSGHDHGASGFMSMIEVTKDLPRSADGLQMDWLEVPFGPVFPGLPGGLKLTLTLDGDGVTEGRATSLVGMTAEGEEGEGSQESKEMDADTFIEHLSSAMPLAPVSYRLLACLAIEQAAGLNDDQATTQARSGALERERIASHLGWLAQVGRQLGFAWLTQRASTLQLQVRDADRNRLAELEPVLRTLGARLERTPLLKSRLKGIGVLSSKSSALRGPVARAADEGGDAWARLWQRLAQISASLELIRSSGEPELPSLRDIGDVSGTGEAAVDTPRGEARLSLKLERGQVKSYKLDTACSHHIDLVPKLVEGKELGDALLAIGSLDLSPWEVIS
;
A
#
# COMPACT_ATOMS: atom_id res chain seq x y z
N MET A 1 31.27 -33.05 -4.35
CA MET A 1 32.18 -32.01 -3.86
C MET A 1 31.29 -30.79 -3.64
N SER A 2 30.95 -30.60 -2.36
CA SER A 2 30.05 -29.54 -1.91
C SER A 2 30.83 -28.22 -1.96
N SER A 3 30.45 -27.31 -2.84
CA SER A 3 30.97 -25.95 -2.85
C SER A 3 30.29 -25.18 -1.72
N ASP A 4 31.05 -24.84 -0.67
CA ASP A 4 30.63 -23.86 0.33
C ASP A 4 30.32 -22.53 -0.36
N PRO A 5 29.16 -21.91 -0.09
CA PRO A 5 28.89 -20.57 -0.58
C PRO A 5 29.84 -19.59 0.13
N ALA A 6 30.67 -18.92 -0.67
CA ALA A 6 31.58 -17.89 -0.20
C ALA A 6 30.78 -16.72 0.40
N ILE A 7 31.17 -16.25 1.58
CA ILE A 7 30.71 -14.97 2.12
C ILE A 7 31.37 -13.89 1.27
N ASN A 8 30.59 -13.21 0.44
CA ASN A 8 31.09 -12.09 -0.37
C ASN A 8 31.23 -10.83 0.51
N ALA A 9 32.24 -10.79 1.35
CA ALA A 9 32.68 -9.54 1.95
C ALA A 9 33.46 -8.78 0.87
N THR A 10 32.85 -7.74 0.32
CA THR A 10 33.48 -6.84 -0.65
C THR A 10 34.80 -6.35 -0.10
N GLY A 11 35.86 -6.58 -0.88
CA GLY A 11 37.27 -6.45 -0.47
C GLY A 11 37.76 -5.03 -0.22
N ALA A 12 37.26 -4.37 0.82
CA ALA A 12 37.87 -3.18 1.40
C ALA A 12 38.80 -3.59 2.54
N ARG A 13 40.01 -3.05 2.59
CA ARG A 13 41.01 -3.29 3.65
C ARG A 13 40.37 -3.06 5.02
N GLN A 14 40.08 -4.16 5.72
CA GLN A 14 39.49 -4.15 7.06
C GLN A 14 40.44 -3.43 8.07
N LYS A 15 40.11 -2.22 8.46
CA LYS A 15 40.57 -1.67 9.74
C LYS A 15 39.97 -2.56 10.82
N ARG A 16 40.81 -3.03 11.76
CA ARG A 16 40.35 -3.87 12.88
C ARG A 16 39.27 -3.13 13.65
N PRO A 17 38.06 -3.70 13.78
CA PRO A 17 36.95 -3.03 14.48
C PRO A 17 37.34 -2.68 15.93
N SER A 18 36.93 -1.52 16.40
CA SER A 18 37.20 -1.09 17.76
C SER A 18 36.55 -2.04 18.76
N PHE A 19 37.07 -2.11 19.99
CA PHE A 19 36.50 -2.95 21.05
C PHE A 19 34.99 -2.71 21.27
N LEU A 20 34.55 -1.46 21.20
CA LEU A 20 33.15 -1.07 21.33
C LEU A 20 32.29 -1.64 20.19
N HIS A 21 32.76 -1.60 18.94
CA HIS A 21 32.04 -2.18 17.81
C HIS A 21 31.87 -3.72 17.95
N LYS A 22 32.90 -4.41 18.43
CA LYS A 22 32.80 -5.85 18.72
C LYS A 22 31.80 -6.17 19.84
N LEU A 23 31.69 -5.30 20.83
CA LEU A 23 30.76 -5.49 21.93
C LEU A 23 29.31 -5.26 21.47
N VAL A 24 29.07 -4.21 20.67
CA VAL A 24 27.76 -3.93 20.05
C VAL A 24 27.37 -5.06 19.09
N SER A 25 28.27 -5.48 18.21
CA SER A 25 28.00 -6.60 17.28
C SER A 25 27.67 -7.91 18.00
N ARG A 26 28.33 -8.21 19.11
CA ARG A 26 28.01 -9.39 19.95
C ARG A 26 26.66 -9.26 20.66
N ALA A 27 26.28 -8.07 21.08
CA ALA A 27 24.97 -7.82 21.68
C ALA A 27 23.85 -7.98 20.62
N LEU A 28 24.04 -7.39 19.45
CA LEU A 28 23.11 -7.53 18.30
C LEU A 28 22.97 -8.97 17.83
N ALA A 29 24.08 -9.72 17.73
CA ALA A 29 24.06 -11.12 17.27
C ALA A 29 23.20 -12.06 18.12
N ARG A 30 22.90 -11.70 19.38
CA ARG A 30 22.01 -12.48 20.26
C ARG A 30 20.54 -12.30 19.96
N ASN A 31 20.15 -11.14 19.41
CA ASN A 31 18.77 -10.76 19.11
C ASN A 31 18.75 -10.02 17.77
N LEU A 32 19.12 -10.73 16.68
CA LEU A 32 19.05 -10.14 15.35
C LEU A 32 17.60 -9.87 14.99
N SER A 33 17.31 -8.62 14.68
CA SER A 33 16.02 -8.19 14.13
C SER A 33 16.09 -8.16 12.61
N CYS A 34 15.03 -8.61 11.94
CA CYS A 34 14.94 -8.63 10.49
C CYS A 34 13.70 -7.91 9.99
N LEU A 35 13.86 -7.18 8.90
CA LEU A 35 12.75 -6.73 8.06
C LEU A 35 12.51 -7.81 7.00
N VAL A 36 11.32 -8.38 6.98
CA VAL A 36 10.95 -9.43 6.01
C VAL A 36 10.30 -8.80 4.80
N VAL A 37 10.82 -9.10 3.62
CA VAL A 37 10.39 -8.56 2.34
C VAL A 37 10.03 -9.73 1.40
N PRO A 38 8.91 -9.64 0.68
CA PRO A 38 7.91 -8.57 0.62
C PRO A 38 7.09 -8.42 1.91
N GLY A 39 6.90 -9.47 2.67
CA GLY A 39 6.18 -9.46 3.94
C GLY A 39 6.28 -10.79 4.69
N PRO A 40 6.04 -10.82 6.01
CA PRO A 40 6.12 -12.03 6.82
C PRO A 40 5.09 -13.10 6.45
N GLU A 41 3.98 -12.72 5.80
CA GLU A 41 2.97 -13.66 5.28
C GLU A 41 3.52 -14.54 4.15
N VAL A 42 4.43 -14.00 3.32
CA VAL A 42 5.08 -14.76 2.25
C VAL A 42 6.04 -15.80 2.84
N ALA A 43 6.81 -15.43 3.85
CA ALA A 43 7.65 -16.38 4.57
C ALA A 43 6.82 -17.54 5.15
N LEU A 44 5.70 -17.23 5.81
CA LEU A 44 4.77 -18.23 6.36
C LEU A 44 4.13 -19.10 5.27
N ALA A 45 3.74 -18.51 4.13
CA ALA A 45 3.19 -19.25 2.99
C ALA A 45 4.21 -20.26 2.41
N HIS A 46 5.49 -19.92 2.44
CA HIS A 46 6.59 -20.83 2.09
C HIS A 46 7.00 -21.80 3.22
N GLY A 47 6.33 -21.78 4.37
CA GLY A 47 6.61 -22.65 5.50
C GLY A 47 7.83 -22.22 6.33
N LEU A 48 8.22 -20.96 6.25
CA LEU A 48 9.35 -20.41 6.98
C LEU A 48 8.89 -19.78 8.31
N ASP A 49 9.29 -20.39 9.42
CA ASP A 49 9.16 -19.85 10.77
C ASP A 49 10.40 -19.00 11.09
N VAL A 50 10.33 -17.72 10.76
CA VAL A 50 11.43 -16.76 10.94
C VAL A 50 11.83 -16.63 12.41
N PRO A 51 10.90 -16.52 13.39
CA PRO A 51 11.21 -16.56 14.81
C PRO A 51 11.88 -17.86 15.27
N ALA A 52 11.43 -19.02 14.80
CA ALA A 52 12.03 -20.30 15.14
C ALA A 52 13.45 -20.46 14.57
N ALA A 53 13.75 -19.79 13.46
CA ALA A 53 15.12 -19.72 12.91
C ALA A 53 16.05 -18.82 13.75
N GLY A 54 15.54 -18.03 14.71
CA GLY A 54 16.32 -17.19 15.61
C GLY A 54 16.43 -15.72 15.19
N LEU A 55 15.49 -15.22 14.37
CA LEU A 55 15.35 -13.82 13.99
C LEU A 55 14.09 -13.21 14.60
N LEU A 56 14.18 -11.97 15.04
CA LEU A 56 13.04 -11.19 15.51
C LEU A 56 12.49 -10.37 14.32
N ILE A 57 11.19 -10.48 14.04
CA ILE A 57 10.58 -9.71 12.96
C ILE A 57 10.40 -8.26 13.42
N SER A 58 11.06 -7.33 12.72
CA SER A 58 10.90 -5.89 12.89
C SER A 58 9.75 -5.37 12.01
N THR A 59 9.13 -4.29 12.47
CA THR A 59 8.08 -3.58 11.73
C THR A 59 8.60 -2.31 11.05
N THR A 60 9.84 -1.91 11.34
CA THR A 60 10.45 -0.72 10.74
C THR A 60 11.88 -1.02 10.27
N PRO A 61 12.35 -0.40 9.18
CA PRO A 61 13.73 -0.59 8.72
C PRO A 61 14.76 -0.10 9.75
N ARG A 62 14.42 0.91 10.55
CA ARG A 62 15.34 1.51 11.56
C ARG A 62 15.62 0.58 12.73
N ASP A 63 14.78 -0.41 12.98
CA ASP A 63 14.96 -1.39 14.06
C ASP A 63 15.51 -2.73 13.54
N ALA A 64 15.76 -2.84 12.24
CA ALA A 64 16.22 -4.07 11.61
C ALA A 64 17.73 -4.04 11.35
N SER A 65 18.41 -5.14 11.67
CA SER A 65 19.82 -5.39 11.33
C SER A 65 19.98 -6.34 10.14
N VAL A 66 18.90 -7.01 9.74
CA VAL A 66 18.88 -7.97 8.64
C VAL A 66 17.73 -7.63 7.69
N LEU A 67 18.05 -7.48 6.42
CA LEU A 67 17.04 -7.49 5.35
C LEU A 67 16.87 -8.94 4.90
N LEU A 68 15.73 -9.55 5.25
CA LEU A 68 15.37 -10.90 4.84
C LEU A 68 14.48 -10.85 3.61
N ILE A 69 15.02 -11.21 2.45
CA ILE A 69 14.30 -11.27 1.19
C ILE A 69 13.85 -12.72 0.95
N VAL A 70 12.55 -12.91 0.70
CA VAL A 70 11.95 -14.24 0.47
C VAL A 70 11.33 -14.29 -0.92
N GLY A 71 11.85 -15.19 -1.76
CA GLY A 71 11.41 -15.33 -3.15
C GLY A 71 12.00 -14.29 -4.08
N GLU A 72 11.58 -14.29 -5.33
CA GLU A 72 11.97 -13.29 -6.32
C GLU A 72 11.14 -12.02 -6.14
N LEU A 73 11.77 -10.87 -6.33
CA LEU A 73 11.11 -9.57 -6.28
C LEU A 73 10.96 -9.01 -7.69
N SER A 74 9.84 -8.35 -7.95
CA SER A 74 9.67 -7.53 -9.16
C SER A 74 10.65 -6.35 -9.13
N GLU A 75 10.94 -5.75 -10.27
CA GLU A 75 11.80 -4.57 -10.39
C GLU A 75 11.29 -3.43 -9.50
N LYS A 76 10.00 -3.08 -9.62
CA LYS A 76 9.35 -2.04 -8.79
C LYS A 76 9.47 -2.31 -7.29
N MET A 77 9.40 -3.58 -6.88
CA MET A 77 9.57 -3.96 -5.48
C MET A 77 11.04 -3.87 -5.07
N GLY A 78 11.98 -4.21 -5.96
CA GLY A 78 13.42 -4.05 -5.76
C GLY A 78 13.81 -2.61 -5.45
N ASP A 79 13.28 -1.65 -6.20
CA ASP A 79 13.49 -0.21 -5.99
C ASP A 79 13.01 0.24 -4.61
N ALA A 80 11.77 -0.13 -4.26
CA ALA A 80 11.24 0.22 -2.94
C ALA A 80 12.06 -0.40 -1.79
N VAL A 81 12.57 -1.62 -1.98
CA VAL A 81 13.40 -2.30 -0.98
C VAL A 81 14.79 -1.67 -0.87
N ALA A 82 15.34 -1.12 -1.95
CA ALA A 82 16.58 -0.36 -1.92
C ALA A 82 16.46 0.87 -0.99
N VAL A 83 15.34 1.59 -1.05
CA VAL A 83 15.02 2.70 -0.12
C VAL A 83 14.95 2.21 1.33
N LEU A 84 14.29 1.08 1.58
CA LEU A 84 14.20 0.50 2.92
C LEU A 84 15.59 0.10 3.45
N TYR A 85 16.42 -0.51 2.61
CA TYR A 85 17.78 -0.90 2.98
C TYR A 85 18.67 0.30 3.29
N ALA A 86 18.53 1.41 2.54
CA ALA A 86 19.24 2.66 2.82
C ALA A 86 18.92 3.22 4.22
N GLN A 87 17.68 3.04 4.71
CA GLN A 87 17.22 3.50 6.03
C GLN A 87 17.64 2.59 7.20
N MET A 88 18.13 1.38 6.93
CA MET A 88 18.53 0.44 7.98
C MET A 88 19.82 0.90 8.67
N PRO A 89 19.90 0.79 10.03
CA PRO A 89 21.09 1.14 10.78
C PRO A 89 22.24 0.15 10.51
N ARG A 90 23.46 0.60 10.70
CA ARG A 90 24.66 -0.25 10.65
C ARG A 90 24.99 -0.81 12.02
N PRO A 91 25.50 -2.01 12.14
CA PRO A 91 25.78 -3.01 11.09
C PRO A 91 24.51 -3.67 10.55
N ARG A 92 24.44 -3.87 9.23
CA ARG A 92 23.31 -4.49 8.54
C ARG A 92 23.75 -5.53 7.53
N ALA A 93 22.87 -6.49 7.23
CA ALA A 93 23.16 -7.57 6.29
C ALA A 93 21.93 -7.93 5.45
N ILE A 94 22.16 -8.46 4.24
CA ILE A 94 21.14 -9.00 3.35
C ILE A 94 21.18 -10.52 3.40
N LEU A 95 20.05 -11.14 3.80
CA LEU A 95 19.81 -12.58 3.74
C LEU A 95 18.79 -12.89 2.67
N MET A 96 19.21 -13.56 1.60
CA MET A 96 18.35 -13.96 0.49
C MET A 96 17.91 -15.41 0.66
N VAL A 97 16.60 -15.68 0.56
CA VAL A 97 16.01 -17.02 0.67
C VAL A 97 15.15 -17.32 -0.55
N GLY A 98 15.64 -18.18 -1.43
CA GLY A 98 14.92 -18.61 -2.63
C GLY A 98 14.78 -17.49 -3.68
N GLY A 99 15.75 -17.37 -4.58
CA GLY A 99 15.77 -16.35 -5.64
C GLY A 99 17.12 -15.65 -5.77
N GLN A 100 17.13 -14.54 -6.48
CA GLN A 100 18.29 -13.69 -6.68
C GLN A 100 18.07 -12.31 -6.07
N THR A 101 19.15 -11.70 -5.60
CA THR A 101 19.09 -10.32 -5.10
C THR A 101 18.80 -9.37 -6.26
N PRO A 102 17.84 -8.43 -6.12
CA PRO A 102 17.59 -7.40 -7.12
C PRO A 102 18.85 -6.60 -7.46
N SER A 103 18.97 -6.17 -8.72
CA SER A 103 20.11 -5.37 -9.19
C SER A 103 20.24 -4.01 -8.51
N THR A 104 19.14 -3.50 -7.95
CA THR A 104 19.06 -2.24 -7.19
C THR A 104 19.61 -2.34 -5.76
N LEU A 105 19.97 -3.55 -5.31
CA LEU A 105 20.54 -3.82 -3.99
C LEU A 105 21.99 -4.30 -4.10
N PRO A 106 22.79 -4.13 -3.04
CA PRO A 106 24.04 -4.87 -2.92
C PRO A 106 23.79 -6.39 -2.98
N GLY A 107 24.76 -7.13 -3.46
CA GLY A 107 24.67 -8.60 -3.45
C GLY A 107 24.37 -9.14 -2.05
N ALA A 108 23.62 -10.24 -1.97
CA ALA A 108 23.31 -10.87 -0.68
C ALA A 108 24.59 -11.31 0.06
N ASP A 109 24.65 -11.00 1.36
CA ASP A 109 25.73 -11.48 2.23
C ASP A 109 25.65 -12.98 2.45
N ILE A 110 24.42 -13.51 2.55
CA ILE A 110 24.14 -14.94 2.64
C ILE A 110 22.94 -15.28 1.77
N SER A 111 23.03 -16.35 0.99
CA SER A 111 21.92 -16.91 0.24
C SER A 111 21.58 -18.31 0.74
N ALA A 112 20.30 -18.65 0.80
CA ALA A 112 19.78 -19.92 1.24
C ALA A 112 18.64 -20.41 0.33
N GLY A 113 18.44 -21.72 0.28
CA GLY A 113 17.27 -22.32 -0.37
C GLY A 113 15.98 -22.09 0.44
N LEU A 114 14.84 -22.19 -0.24
CA LEU A 114 13.50 -21.95 0.31
C LEU A 114 13.03 -23.12 1.19
N SER A 115 13.67 -23.33 2.34
CA SER A 115 13.26 -24.29 3.36
C SER A 115 13.64 -23.84 4.76
N GLN A 116 12.87 -24.28 5.76
CA GLN A 116 13.11 -23.94 7.18
C GLN A 116 14.51 -24.36 7.67
N GLU A 117 14.99 -25.51 7.23
CA GLU A 117 16.31 -26.00 7.60
C GLU A 117 17.42 -25.09 7.05
N LYS A 118 17.31 -24.71 5.77
CA LYS A 118 18.27 -23.83 5.11
C LYS A 118 18.24 -22.41 5.70
N LEU A 119 17.06 -21.90 6.03
CA LEU A 119 16.92 -20.62 6.73
C LEU A 119 17.64 -20.67 8.09
N THR A 120 17.41 -21.71 8.89
CA THR A 120 18.04 -21.86 10.22
C THR A 120 19.57 -21.96 10.12
N GLU A 121 20.08 -22.70 9.13
CA GLU A 121 21.52 -22.79 8.86
C GLU A 121 22.10 -21.42 8.47
N ALA A 122 21.43 -20.69 7.59
CA ALA A 122 21.85 -19.37 7.12
C ALA A 122 21.86 -18.34 8.25
N VAL A 123 20.81 -18.33 9.09
CA VAL A 123 20.75 -17.46 10.28
C VAL A 123 21.90 -17.79 11.24
N GLY A 124 22.23 -19.06 11.45
CA GLY A 124 23.37 -19.45 12.27
C GLY A 124 24.73 -18.97 11.70
N LYS A 125 24.89 -18.93 10.37
CA LYS A 125 26.07 -18.35 9.71
C LYS A 125 26.09 -16.83 9.89
N LEU A 126 24.95 -16.18 9.71
CA LEU A 126 24.78 -14.75 9.86
C LEU A 126 25.13 -14.28 11.28
N GLN A 127 24.60 -14.95 12.31
CA GLN A 127 24.90 -14.66 13.71
C GLN A 127 26.40 -14.74 14.02
N ARG A 128 27.09 -15.76 13.49
CA ARG A 128 28.56 -15.88 13.63
C ARG A 128 29.28 -14.73 12.96
N ALA A 129 28.89 -14.36 11.74
CA ALA A 129 29.48 -13.23 11.02
C ALA A 129 29.29 -11.90 11.77
N PHE A 130 28.12 -11.66 12.39
CA PHE A 130 27.90 -10.51 13.25
C PHE A 130 28.80 -10.53 14.49
N VAL A 131 28.96 -11.69 15.15
CA VAL A 131 29.89 -11.84 16.32
C VAL A 131 31.32 -11.54 15.92
N ASP A 132 31.75 -11.99 14.75
CA ASP A 132 33.11 -11.77 14.23
C ASP A 132 33.33 -10.35 13.72
N GLY A 133 32.27 -9.53 13.62
CA GLY A 133 32.31 -8.14 13.18
C GLY A 133 32.44 -7.96 11.67
N ALA A 134 32.00 -8.93 10.88
CA ALA A 134 32.09 -8.90 9.41
C ALA A 134 31.34 -7.72 8.78
N PHE A 135 30.29 -7.21 9.44
CA PHE A 135 29.44 -6.11 8.97
C PHE A 135 29.71 -4.78 9.67
N ALA A 136 30.80 -4.70 10.46
CA ALA A 136 31.05 -3.54 11.33
C ALA A 136 31.45 -2.26 10.59
N GLU A 137 31.98 -2.36 9.39
CA GLU A 137 32.43 -1.21 8.60
C GLU A 137 32.21 -1.46 7.09
N SER A 138 31.20 -0.84 6.52
CA SER A 138 31.24 -0.43 5.12
C SER A 138 31.63 1.06 5.10
N PRO A 139 32.72 1.46 4.47
CA PRO A 139 33.17 2.85 4.47
C PRO A 139 32.28 3.77 3.61
N GLU A 140 31.47 3.22 2.73
CA GLU A 140 30.58 3.95 1.84
C GLU A 140 29.14 3.73 2.25
N ASP A 141 28.35 4.81 2.29
CA ASP A 141 26.90 4.69 2.42
C ASP A 141 26.34 4.06 1.18
N PHE A 142 25.39 3.14 1.35
CA PHE A 142 24.59 2.66 0.25
C PHE A 142 23.66 3.79 -0.15
N ASP A 143 23.83 4.25 -1.37
CA ASP A 143 23.01 5.25 -1.99
C ASP A 143 22.11 4.53 -2.99
N ALA A 144 20.80 4.61 -2.76
CA ALA A 144 19.84 4.04 -3.70
C ALA A 144 19.63 5.07 -4.82
N ASP A 145 19.93 4.70 -6.05
CA ASP A 145 19.73 5.57 -7.23
C ASP A 145 18.30 6.14 -7.29
N VAL A 146 17.33 5.40 -6.75
CA VAL A 146 15.92 5.80 -6.64
C VAL A 146 15.70 6.96 -5.66
N LEU A 147 16.63 7.21 -4.71
CA LEU A 147 16.56 8.33 -3.77
C LEU A 147 17.03 9.65 -4.41
N HIS A 148 17.73 9.58 -5.51
CA HIS A 148 18.05 10.74 -6.31
C HIS A 148 16.84 11.04 -7.20
N ALA A 149 16.01 11.97 -6.76
CA ALA A 149 14.94 12.52 -7.59
C ALA A 149 15.57 12.98 -8.91
N ARG A 150 15.25 12.29 -10.01
CA ARG A 150 15.67 12.72 -11.33
C ARG A 150 14.90 14.00 -11.62
N ILE A 151 15.57 15.14 -11.49
CA ILE A 151 14.97 16.42 -11.79
C ILE A 151 15.00 16.59 -13.30
N GLU A 152 13.81 16.63 -13.89
CA GLU A 152 13.59 17.01 -15.28
C GLU A 152 13.14 18.47 -15.35
N TYR A 153 13.53 19.15 -16.40
CA TYR A 153 13.16 20.54 -16.63
C TYR A 153 12.11 20.59 -17.73
N VAL A 154 10.91 21.02 -17.40
CA VAL A 154 9.73 20.96 -18.28
C VAL A 154 9.26 22.39 -18.59
N CYS A 155 8.85 22.63 -19.83
CA CYS A 155 8.21 23.89 -20.19
C CYS A 155 6.76 23.91 -19.71
N PRO A 156 6.32 24.91 -18.92
CA PRO A 156 4.93 25.01 -18.48
C PRO A 156 3.89 25.12 -19.62
N MET A 157 4.34 25.66 -20.78
CA MET A 157 3.48 25.85 -21.96
C MET A 157 3.61 24.72 -23.00
N HIS A 158 4.67 23.93 -22.92
CA HIS A 158 4.97 22.81 -23.83
C HIS A 158 5.41 21.61 -23.01
N PRO A 159 4.48 20.88 -22.37
CA PRO A 159 4.79 19.76 -21.46
C PRO A 159 5.60 18.63 -22.12
N GLU A 160 5.56 18.55 -23.47
CA GLU A 160 6.34 17.62 -24.27
C GLU A 160 7.82 18.02 -24.41
N VAL A 161 8.20 19.23 -24.00
CA VAL A 161 9.60 19.67 -23.93
C VAL A 161 10.13 19.36 -22.55
N VAL A 162 10.92 18.29 -22.47
CA VAL A 162 11.56 17.80 -21.25
C VAL A 162 13.07 17.75 -21.51
N GLU A 163 13.86 18.37 -20.63
CA GLU A 163 15.32 18.41 -20.70
C GLU A 163 15.92 17.97 -19.37
N ASP A 164 17.11 17.41 -19.39
CA ASP A 164 17.83 16.96 -18.18
C ASP A 164 18.57 18.11 -17.47
N GLU A 165 18.66 19.30 -18.09
CA GLU A 165 19.37 20.47 -17.55
C GLU A 165 18.49 21.72 -17.59
N PRO A 166 18.72 22.68 -16.67
CA PRO A 166 17.98 23.95 -16.67
C PRO A 166 18.31 24.74 -17.94
N GLY A 167 17.28 25.31 -18.57
CA GLY A 167 17.43 26.05 -19.83
C GLY A 167 16.14 26.73 -20.24
N SER A 168 16.11 27.21 -21.50
CA SER A 168 14.95 27.84 -22.08
C SER A 168 14.29 26.90 -23.10
N CYS A 169 12.96 26.86 -23.11
CA CYS A 169 12.18 26.06 -24.05
C CYS A 169 12.50 26.41 -25.51
N PRO A 170 12.90 25.43 -26.36
CA PRO A 170 13.22 25.69 -27.75
C PRO A 170 12.00 26.11 -28.59
N LYS A 171 10.78 25.90 -28.10
CA LYS A 171 9.55 26.27 -28.81
C LYS A 171 9.05 27.66 -28.47
N CYS A 172 9.18 28.12 -27.22
CA CYS A 172 8.62 29.43 -26.82
C CYS A 172 9.62 30.35 -26.13
N GLY A 173 10.85 29.90 -25.85
CA GLY A 173 11.88 30.71 -25.20
C GLY A 173 11.69 30.94 -23.70
N MET A 174 10.66 30.34 -23.08
CA MET A 174 10.38 30.43 -21.66
C MET A 174 11.34 29.54 -20.88
N ASP A 175 11.74 29.94 -19.67
CA ASP A 175 12.61 29.11 -18.84
C ASP A 175 11.88 27.82 -18.41
N LEU A 176 12.61 26.71 -18.47
CA LEU A 176 12.13 25.42 -18.05
C LEU A 176 12.05 25.37 -16.52
N VAL A 177 11.00 24.77 -15.99
CA VAL A 177 10.76 24.61 -14.56
C VAL A 177 11.16 23.20 -14.12
N ALA A 178 11.88 23.11 -13.02
CA ALA A 178 12.30 21.83 -12.45
C ALA A 178 11.07 21.03 -11.96
N ARG A 179 10.99 19.75 -12.34
CA ARG A 179 9.99 18.79 -11.93
C ARG A 179 10.66 17.46 -11.58
N GLU A 180 10.17 16.73 -10.61
CA GLU A 180 10.60 15.35 -10.37
C GLU A 180 10.13 14.41 -11.50
N ALA A 181 11.06 13.64 -12.06
CA ALA A 181 10.74 12.69 -13.13
C ALA A 181 9.76 11.63 -12.59
N GLY A 182 8.59 11.51 -13.23
CA GLY A 182 7.54 10.57 -12.84
C GLY A 182 6.31 11.21 -12.18
N GLU A 183 6.31 12.50 -11.85
CA GLU A 183 5.08 13.23 -11.57
C GLU A 183 4.32 13.47 -12.88
N SER A 184 3.32 12.64 -13.13
CA SER A 184 2.34 12.92 -14.17
C SER A 184 1.59 14.19 -13.77
N THR A 185 1.60 15.21 -14.64
CA THR A 185 0.67 16.32 -14.55
C THR A 185 -0.75 15.77 -14.35
N PRO A 186 -1.56 16.29 -13.39
CA PRO A 186 -2.96 15.95 -13.34
C PRO A 186 -3.55 16.34 -14.71
N GLU A 187 -3.93 15.33 -15.50
CA GLU A 187 -4.75 15.55 -16.68
C GLU A 187 -6.09 16.07 -16.20
N GLY A 188 -6.21 17.38 -16.12
CA GLY A 188 -7.47 18.07 -16.06
C GLY A 188 -8.17 17.85 -17.41
N GLY A 189 -8.80 16.70 -17.55
CA GLY A 189 -9.67 16.40 -18.68
C GLY A 189 -10.91 17.25 -18.59
N HIS A 190 -10.86 18.44 -19.20
CA HIS A 190 -12.02 19.11 -19.71
C HIS A 190 -11.95 19.03 -21.24
N ASP A 191 -12.60 18.01 -21.78
CA ASP A 191 -12.99 17.98 -23.17
C ASP A 191 -13.98 19.11 -23.42
N HIS A 192 -13.44 20.23 -23.89
CA HIS A 192 -14.21 21.24 -24.58
C HIS A 192 -13.82 21.20 -26.05
N GLU A 193 -14.62 20.51 -26.83
CA GLU A 193 -14.71 20.76 -28.27
C GLU A 193 -15.02 22.22 -28.48
N HIS A 194 -14.04 23.02 -28.83
CA HIS A 194 -14.22 24.35 -29.36
C HIS A 194 -14.18 24.30 -30.87
N ASP A 195 -15.39 24.27 -31.41
CA ASP A 195 -15.67 24.67 -32.77
C ASP A 195 -15.35 26.18 -32.94
N HIS A 196 -14.38 26.48 -33.78
CA HIS A 196 -13.98 27.86 -34.04
C HIS A 196 -15.01 28.56 -34.95
N ALA A 197 -15.92 29.30 -34.34
CA ALA A 197 -16.58 30.40 -35.01
C ALA A 197 -16.15 31.70 -34.32
N GLN A 198 -15.42 32.53 -35.06
CA GLN A 198 -15.04 33.87 -34.65
C GLN A 198 -16.28 34.74 -34.49
N GLU A 199 -16.56 35.17 -33.25
CA GLU A 199 -17.30 36.41 -33.00
C GLU A 199 -16.53 37.29 -32.03
N ASN A 200 -16.13 38.41 -32.53
CA ASN A 200 -15.36 39.47 -31.91
C ASN A 200 -16.29 40.29 -31.00
N THR A 201 -16.34 39.98 -29.69
CA THR A 201 -16.95 40.89 -28.71
C THR A 201 -15.82 41.48 -27.86
N GLY A 202 -15.53 42.75 -28.15
CA GLY A 202 -14.45 43.52 -27.53
C GLY A 202 -14.71 43.77 -26.06
N THR A 203 -14.13 42.97 -25.21
CA THR A 203 -14.04 43.22 -23.77
C THR A 203 -12.79 44.09 -23.53
N GLU A 204 -12.99 45.35 -23.14
CA GLU A 204 -11.89 46.27 -22.80
C GLU A 204 -11.43 46.02 -21.34
N TYR A 205 -10.11 46.10 -21.14
CA TYR A 205 -9.46 45.96 -19.83
C TYR A 205 -8.81 47.30 -19.45
N THR A 206 -9.01 47.74 -18.19
CA THR A 206 -8.47 49.01 -17.69
C THR A 206 -7.74 48.83 -16.37
N CYS A 207 -6.80 49.71 -16.06
CA CYS A 207 -6.12 49.73 -14.78
C CYS A 207 -6.94 50.50 -13.74
N PRO A 208 -7.27 49.92 -12.56
CA PRO A 208 -8.03 50.65 -11.52
C PRO A 208 -7.36 51.94 -11.04
N MET A 209 -6.05 52.03 -11.14
CA MET A 209 -5.25 53.21 -10.71
C MET A 209 -4.93 54.16 -11.88
N HIS A 210 -5.03 53.70 -13.13
CA HIS A 210 -4.74 54.47 -14.34
C HIS A 210 -5.83 54.21 -15.38
N PRO A 211 -7.05 54.80 -15.22
CA PRO A 211 -8.20 54.51 -16.10
C PRO A 211 -7.97 54.92 -17.55
N GLU A 212 -6.93 55.72 -17.82
CA GLU A 212 -6.52 56.08 -19.18
C GLU A 212 -5.77 54.95 -19.93
N ILE A 213 -5.41 53.88 -19.21
CA ILE A 213 -4.80 52.68 -19.82
C ILE A 213 -5.93 51.69 -20.10
N VAL A 214 -6.30 51.55 -21.35
CA VAL A 214 -7.29 50.61 -21.87
C VAL A 214 -6.60 49.70 -22.88
N ARG A 215 -6.88 48.38 -22.79
CA ARG A 215 -6.35 47.34 -23.70
C ARG A 215 -7.42 46.32 -24.04
N ASP A 216 -7.28 45.69 -25.21
CA ASP A 216 -8.23 44.70 -25.73
C ASP A 216 -8.02 43.29 -25.13
N GLY A 217 -7.21 43.14 -24.04
CA GLY A 217 -6.92 41.87 -23.40
C GLY A 217 -6.32 42.03 -22.00
N PRO A 218 -6.34 40.95 -21.23
CA PRO A 218 -5.76 40.93 -19.89
C PRO A 218 -4.23 41.16 -19.94
N GLY A 219 -3.67 41.78 -18.89
CA GLY A 219 -2.24 42.07 -18.79
C GLY A 219 -1.96 43.08 -17.69
N SER A 220 -0.68 43.44 -17.51
CA SER A 220 -0.28 44.40 -16.47
C SER A 220 -0.20 45.84 -16.99
N CYS A 221 -0.56 46.79 -16.13
CA CYS A 221 -0.50 48.22 -16.43
C CYS A 221 0.97 48.68 -16.60
N PRO A 222 1.34 49.29 -17.75
CA PRO A 222 2.71 49.73 -18.00
C PRO A 222 3.19 50.86 -17.11
N LYS A 223 2.30 51.51 -16.35
CA LYS A 223 2.64 52.61 -15.44
C LYS A 223 2.89 52.16 -14.00
N CYS A 224 2.16 51.15 -13.53
CA CYS A 224 2.24 50.72 -12.12
C CYS A 224 2.43 49.21 -11.92
N GLY A 225 2.41 48.41 -13.01
CA GLY A 225 2.59 46.93 -12.91
C GLY A 225 1.37 46.17 -12.39
N MET A 226 0.25 46.85 -12.08
CA MET A 226 -0.98 46.21 -11.59
C MET A 226 -1.75 45.58 -12.74
N ASP A 227 -2.40 44.43 -12.49
CA ASP A 227 -3.18 43.72 -13.50
C ASP A 227 -4.40 44.55 -13.92
N LEU A 228 -4.70 44.50 -15.23
CA LEU A 228 -5.84 45.16 -15.83
C LEU A 228 -7.12 44.37 -15.54
N VAL A 229 -8.19 45.07 -15.15
CA VAL A 229 -9.52 44.49 -14.89
C VAL A 229 -10.48 44.83 -16.03
N VAL A 230 -11.49 43.98 -16.22
CA VAL A 230 -12.55 44.19 -17.21
C VAL A 230 -13.26 45.51 -16.91
N ARG A 231 -13.44 46.36 -17.95
CA ARG A 231 -14.19 47.60 -17.87
C ARG A 231 -15.67 47.28 -17.99
N GLU A 232 -16.41 47.43 -16.88
CA GLU A 232 -17.88 47.41 -16.90
C GLU A 232 -18.39 48.76 -17.37
N ASP A 233 -19.03 48.80 -18.53
CA ASP A 233 -19.71 50.02 -19.02
C ASP A 233 -20.92 50.29 -18.14
N ALA A 234 -20.98 51.49 -17.59
CA ALA A 234 -22.12 52.00 -16.82
C ALA A 234 -23.36 52.03 -17.71
N GLU A 235 -24.32 51.15 -17.47
CA GLU A 235 -25.63 51.21 -18.09
C GLU A 235 -26.49 52.29 -17.44
N ASP A 236 -27.11 53.05 -18.31
CA ASP A 236 -27.95 54.24 -18.20
C ASP A 236 -29.20 54.02 -17.32
N GLU A 237 -29.48 54.93 -16.41
CA GLU A 237 -30.68 54.95 -15.56
C GLU A 237 -31.93 55.18 -16.40
N GLY A 238 -32.87 54.26 -16.41
CA GLY A 238 -34.19 54.31 -16.99
C GLY A 238 -35.26 53.83 -16.02
N ASP A 239 -35.91 54.82 -15.44
CA ASP A 239 -37.12 54.90 -14.60
C ASP A 239 -38.24 53.92 -14.97
N SER A 240 -38.81 53.15 -14.00
CA SER A 240 -40.25 52.89 -13.87
C SER A 240 -40.61 52.17 -12.56
N GLU A 241 -41.56 52.80 -11.86
CA GLU A 241 -42.24 52.40 -10.64
C GLU A 241 -43.09 51.12 -10.81
N GLU A 242 -43.23 50.30 -9.77
CA GLU A 242 -44.42 49.94 -8.99
C GLU A 242 -44.26 48.73 -8.11
N SER A 243 -44.44 49.00 -6.84
CA SER A 243 -45.18 48.31 -5.75
C SER A 243 -45.22 46.79 -5.65
N SER A 244 -44.81 46.28 -4.52
CA SER A 244 -45.69 45.76 -3.45
C SER A 244 -44.86 45.15 -2.33
N GLY A 245 -45.21 45.61 -1.12
CA GLY A 245 -44.56 45.22 0.11
C GLY A 245 -44.96 43.86 0.64
N HIS A 246 -44.13 43.36 1.52
CA HIS A 246 -44.52 42.53 2.65
C HIS A 246 -43.54 42.73 3.79
N ASP A 247 -44.13 43.21 4.89
CA ASP A 247 -43.56 43.26 6.24
C ASP A 247 -43.26 41.88 6.76
N HIS A 248 -42.14 41.71 7.45
CA HIS A 248 -42.02 40.77 8.55
C HIS A 248 -41.13 41.31 9.66
N GLU A 249 -41.83 41.44 10.80
CA GLU A 249 -41.37 41.95 12.06
C GLU A 249 -40.29 41.09 12.70
N HIS A 250 -39.39 41.80 13.37
CA HIS A 250 -38.42 41.26 14.30
C HIS A 250 -39.07 40.99 15.67
N HIS A 251 -38.88 39.82 16.23
CA HIS A 251 -38.94 39.64 17.66
C HIS A 251 -37.66 39.05 18.21
N HIS A 252 -37.01 39.88 19.01
CA HIS A 252 -35.97 39.45 19.97
C HIS A 252 -36.67 38.95 21.22
N ASP A 253 -36.21 37.84 21.73
CA ASP A 253 -36.41 37.55 23.15
C ASP A 253 -35.15 36.88 23.75
N HIS A 254 -34.58 37.63 24.69
CA HIS A 254 -33.49 37.21 25.56
C HIS A 254 -34.06 36.58 26.81
N GLN A 255 -33.62 35.39 27.20
CA GLN A 255 -33.70 35.02 28.60
C GLN A 255 -32.44 34.27 29.06
N HIS A 256 -31.75 34.97 29.95
CA HIS A 256 -30.69 34.46 30.82
C HIS A 256 -31.27 33.60 31.95
N HIS A 257 -30.67 32.48 32.25
CA HIS A 257 -30.69 31.94 33.61
C HIS A 257 -29.29 31.44 33.99
N HIS A 258 -28.77 32.11 35.03
CA HIS A 258 -27.66 31.71 35.85
C HIS A 258 -28.21 30.78 36.94
N ASP A 259 -27.46 29.71 37.24
CA ASP A 259 -27.44 29.17 38.60
C ASP A 259 -26.03 28.70 38.94
N HIS A 260 -25.54 29.26 40.02
CA HIS A 260 -24.29 28.98 40.71
C HIS A 260 -24.55 27.90 41.80
N GLU A 261 -23.67 26.96 41.95
CA GLU A 261 -23.38 26.40 43.27
C GLU A 261 -21.89 26.18 43.48
N HIS A 262 -21.42 26.80 44.55
CA HIS A 262 -20.08 26.71 45.12
C HIS A 262 -19.99 25.53 46.10
N GLN A 263 -18.84 24.87 46.11
CA GLN A 263 -18.35 24.34 47.40
C GLN A 263 -16.83 24.41 47.49
N HIS A 264 -16.41 24.89 48.66
CA HIS A 264 -15.07 25.22 49.09
C HIS A 264 -14.25 23.98 49.51
N GLY A 265 -12.93 24.14 49.44
CA GLY A 265 -11.95 23.32 50.15
C GLY A 265 -10.60 23.96 50.15
N GLU A 266 -10.25 24.54 51.33
CA GLU A 266 -9.00 25.27 51.62
C GLU A 266 -7.78 24.36 51.74
N SER A 267 -6.61 24.88 51.42
CA SER A 267 -5.45 25.04 52.35
C SER A 267 -4.20 25.56 51.65
N ASP A 268 -3.79 26.71 52.06
CA ASP A 268 -2.47 27.33 52.32
C ASP A 268 -1.19 26.63 51.83
N ASP A 269 -0.28 27.37 51.21
CA ASP A 269 0.92 27.90 51.87
C ASP A 269 1.71 28.93 51.00
N HIS A 270 2.29 29.89 51.72
CA HIS A 270 2.98 31.07 51.23
C HIS A 270 4.37 30.83 50.66
N SER A 271 4.79 31.66 49.71
CA SER A 271 6.10 32.36 49.85
C SER A 271 6.20 33.56 48.92
N GLU A 272 6.44 34.70 49.55
CA GLU A 272 6.70 36.02 48.97
C GLU A 272 8.06 36.04 48.24
N HIS A 273 8.13 36.72 47.11
CA HIS A 273 9.37 37.36 46.65
C HIS A 273 9.06 38.72 46.04
N GLU A 274 9.57 39.73 46.73
CA GLU A 274 9.65 41.12 46.31
C GLU A 274 10.60 41.27 45.11
N HIS A 275 10.22 42.06 44.12
CA HIS A 275 11.16 42.68 43.18
C HIS A 275 10.93 44.18 43.07
N SER A 276 11.95 44.85 43.53
CA SER A 276 12.24 46.27 43.40
C SER A 276 12.34 46.73 41.95
N GLY A 277 11.87 47.99 41.75
CA GLY A 277 11.79 48.65 40.46
C GLY A 277 13.14 49.00 39.82
N HIS A 278 13.10 49.15 38.54
CA HIS A 278 14.08 49.93 37.79
C HIS A 278 13.39 50.71 36.65
N ASP A 279 13.72 51.87 36.66
CA ASP A 279 13.73 53.16 35.99
C ASP A 279 13.44 53.18 34.49
N GLN A 280 12.82 54.28 34.11
CA GLN A 280 12.39 54.72 32.80
C GLN A 280 13.57 54.97 31.85
N GLY A 281 13.48 54.41 30.66
CA GLY A 281 14.24 54.80 29.48
C GLY A 281 13.30 54.96 28.32
N GLU A 282 13.03 56.22 27.96
CA GLU A 282 12.31 56.57 26.72
C GLU A 282 13.17 56.15 25.52
N HIS A 283 12.71 55.20 24.73
CA HIS A 283 13.21 54.95 23.39
C HIS A 283 12.08 55.15 22.37
N ASP A 284 12.28 56.24 21.63
CA ASP A 284 11.55 56.61 20.43
C ASP A 284 11.70 55.50 19.38
N HIS A 285 10.65 54.74 19.11
CA HIS A 285 10.58 53.78 17.99
C HIS A 285 9.71 54.37 16.88
N SER A 286 10.39 55.04 15.96
CA SER A 286 9.90 55.34 14.65
C SER A 286 9.45 54.02 13.95
N GLY A 287 8.19 54.00 13.53
CA GLY A 287 7.47 52.84 13.03
C GLY A 287 8.16 52.02 11.94
N HIS A 288 8.19 50.74 12.19
CA HIS A 288 8.19 49.76 11.11
C HIS A 288 6.86 49.03 11.13
N ASP A 289 6.03 49.48 10.20
CA ASP A 289 4.75 48.84 9.88
C ASP A 289 5.00 47.56 9.07
N HIS A 290 5.26 46.43 9.79
CA HIS A 290 5.47 45.11 9.20
C HIS A 290 4.30 44.14 9.44
N GLY A 291 3.17 44.63 9.97
CA GLY A 291 2.09 43.75 10.39
C GLY A 291 1.06 43.40 9.29
N ALA A 292 0.83 44.29 8.33
CA ALA A 292 -0.30 44.11 7.42
C ALA A 292 0.05 43.37 6.11
N SER A 293 1.27 43.58 5.57
CA SER A 293 1.62 42.95 4.28
C SER A 293 1.93 41.46 4.42
N GLY A 294 2.51 41.00 5.54
CA GLY A 294 2.76 39.59 5.77
C GLY A 294 1.49 38.77 6.03
N PHE A 295 0.51 39.38 6.71
CA PHE A 295 -0.77 38.70 6.98
C PHE A 295 -1.64 38.58 5.72
N MET A 296 -1.69 39.64 4.90
CA MET A 296 -2.40 39.60 3.62
C MET A 296 -1.75 38.64 2.63
N SER A 297 -0.43 38.53 2.60
CA SER A 297 0.29 37.54 1.80
C SER A 297 -0.03 36.10 2.21
N MET A 298 -0.17 35.81 3.52
CA MET A 298 -0.59 34.48 3.99
C MET A 298 -2.03 34.14 3.61
N ILE A 299 -2.94 35.13 3.67
CA ILE A 299 -4.35 34.92 3.24
C ILE A 299 -4.42 34.63 1.74
N GLU A 300 -3.58 35.30 0.95
CA GLU A 300 -3.57 35.12 -0.51
C GLU A 300 -3.00 33.74 -0.91
N VAL A 301 -1.96 33.28 -0.23
CA VAL A 301 -1.37 31.93 -0.44
C VAL A 301 -2.33 30.81 -0.03
N THR A 302 -3.18 31.02 0.96
CA THR A 302 -4.12 30.00 1.44
C THR A 302 -5.51 30.08 0.83
N LYS A 303 -5.80 31.08 -0.01
CA LYS A 303 -7.14 31.36 -0.55
C LYS A 303 -7.73 30.19 -1.35
N ASP A 304 -6.87 29.48 -2.07
CA ASP A 304 -7.27 28.38 -2.96
C ASP A 304 -7.07 26.99 -2.33
N LEU A 305 -6.63 26.93 -1.06
CA LEU A 305 -6.48 25.67 -0.36
C LEU A 305 -7.85 25.06 -0.01
N PRO A 306 -7.97 23.73 -0.05
CA PRO A 306 -9.17 23.04 0.39
C PRO A 306 -9.48 23.36 1.86
N ARG A 307 -10.75 23.25 2.24
CA ARG A 307 -11.18 23.45 3.62
C ARG A 307 -11.41 22.10 4.29
N SER A 308 -10.82 21.93 5.44
CA SER A 308 -11.09 20.79 6.31
C SER A 308 -12.52 20.80 6.87
N ALA A 309 -12.95 19.72 7.52
CA ALA A 309 -14.29 19.58 8.10
C ALA A 309 -14.63 20.66 9.15
N ASP A 310 -13.63 21.23 9.82
CA ASP A 310 -13.74 22.34 10.77
C ASP A 310 -13.70 23.73 10.13
N GLY A 311 -13.57 23.79 8.79
CA GLY A 311 -13.56 25.02 7.98
C GLY A 311 -12.21 25.72 7.87
N LEU A 312 -11.12 25.15 8.44
CA LEU A 312 -9.77 25.65 8.29
C LEU A 312 -9.26 25.40 6.87
N GLN A 313 -8.48 26.31 6.34
CA GLN A 313 -7.76 26.11 5.08
C GLN A 313 -6.44 25.41 5.38
N MET A 314 -6.27 24.20 4.86
CA MET A 314 -5.09 23.38 5.07
C MET A 314 -4.66 22.72 3.77
N ASP A 315 -3.36 22.49 3.61
CA ASP A 315 -2.84 21.64 2.55
C ASP A 315 -3.22 20.19 2.84
N TRP A 316 -3.77 19.52 1.86
CA TRP A 316 -3.93 18.07 1.91
C TRP A 316 -2.59 17.40 1.63
N LEU A 317 -2.28 16.39 2.42
CA LEU A 317 -1.04 15.65 2.30
C LEU A 317 -1.28 14.32 1.61
N GLU A 318 -0.63 14.10 0.47
CA GLU A 318 -0.57 12.77 -0.14
C GLU A 318 0.52 11.94 0.56
N VAL A 319 0.12 10.85 1.21
CA VAL A 319 1.01 10.00 2.00
C VAL A 319 1.01 8.57 1.46
N PRO A 320 2.17 8.05 1.02
CA PRO A 320 2.30 6.65 0.64
C PRO A 320 2.47 5.74 1.86
N PHE A 321 1.75 4.61 1.87
CA PHE A 321 1.90 3.50 2.82
C PHE A 321 2.26 2.21 2.09
N GLY A 322 3.26 1.51 2.58
CA GLY A 322 3.76 0.30 1.94
C GLY A 322 4.95 0.59 0.99
N PRO A 323 5.44 -0.38 0.23
CA PRO A 323 4.94 -1.76 0.07
C PRO A 323 5.26 -2.71 1.22
N VAL A 324 5.99 -2.28 2.23
CA VAL A 324 6.25 -3.04 3.45
C VAL A 324 5.73 -2.23 4.63
N PHE A 325 4.49 -2.50 5.03
CA PHE A 325 3.81 -1.77 6.10
C PHE A 325 3.15 -2.75 7.09
N PRO A 326 3.31 -2.55 8.42
CA PRO A 326 2.77 -3.47 9.42
C PRO A 326 1.25 -3.63 9.31
N GLY A 327 0.77 -4.87 9.18
CA GLY A 327 -0.65 -5.18 9.10
C GLY A 327 -1.29 -5.06 7.71
N LEU A 328 -0.55 -4.60 6.71
CA LEU A 328 -0.93 -4.70 5.30
C LEU A 328 -0.11 -5.80 4.59
N PRO A 329 -0.63 -6.41 3.52
CA PRO A 329 0.14 -7.38 2.77
C PRO A 329 1.33 -6.73 2.08
N GLY A 330 2.46 -7.42 2.06
CA GLY A 330 3.66 -6.97 1.37
C GLY A 330 3.43 -6.82 -0.14
N GLY A 331 4.04 -5.80 -0.73
CA GLY A 331 3.84 -5.47 -2.15
C GLY A 331 2.63 -4.59 -2.44
N LEU A 332 1.77 -4.30 -1.45
CA LEU A 332 0.67 -3.34 -1.59
C LEU A 332 1.17 -1.92 -1.30
N LYS A 333 1.03 -1.02 -2.26
CA LYS A 333 1.25 0.41 -2.09
C LYS A 333 -0.10 1.11 -2.02
N LEU A 334 -0.35 1.80 -0.90
CA LEU A 334 -1.48 2.71 -0.74
C LEU A 334 -0.98 4.14 -0.88
N THR A 335 -1.78 4.98 -1.53
CA THR A 335 -1.58 6.42 -1.54
C THR A 335 -2.85 7.04 -0.98
N LEU A 336 -2.75 7.71 0.16
CA LEU A 336 -3.87 8.32 0.86
C LEU A 336 -3.66 9.82 0.92
N THR A 337 -4.69 10.57 0.55
CA THR A 337 -4.74 12.02 0.73
C THR A 337 -5.36 12.30 2.08
N LEU A 338 -4.62 12.99 2.94
CA LEU A 338 -5.00 13.24 4.33
C LEU A 338 -5.38 14.70 4.54
N ASP A 339 -6.49 14.92 5.24
CA ASP A 339 -6.88 16.17 5.87
C ASP A 339 -6.80 15.97 7.40
N GLY A 340 -5.67 16.34 7.97
CA GLY A 340 -5.34 15.98 9.36
C GLY A 340 -5.19 14.46 9.52
N ASP A 341 -6.04 13.83 10.33
CA ASP A 341 -6.13 12.37 10.51
C ASP A 341 -7.25 11.72 9.68
N GLY A 342 -8.03 12.53 8.96
CA GLY A 342 -9.06 12.10 8.03
C GLY A 342 -8.51 11.79 6.64
N VAL A 343 -9.01 10.72 6.02
CA VAL A 343 -8.69 10.35 4.64
C VAL A 343 -9.74 10.95 3.72
N THR A 344 -9.34 11.82 2.80
CA THR A 344 -10.22 12.41 1.78
C THR A 344 -10.30 11.56 0.53
N GLU A 345 -9.15 11.02 0.10
CA GLU A 345 -9.03 10.14 -1.06
C GLU A 345 -8.05 9.03 -0.78
N GLY A 346 -8.17 7.92 -1.51
CA GLY A 346 -7.22 6.84 -1.42
C GLY A 346 -7.22 5.94 -2.62
N ARG A 347 -6.05 5.48 -2.99
CA ARG A 347 -5.83 4.50 -4.06
C ARG A 347 -4.88 3.41 -3.61
N ALA A 348 -5.02 2.24 -4.20
CA ALA A 348 -4.15 1.10 -3.95
C ALA A 348 -3.59 0.57 -5.26
N THR A 349 -2.31 0.20 -5.25
CA THR A 349 -1.64 -0.43 -6.39
C THR A 349 -0.80 -1.60 -5.92
N SER A 350 -0.61 -2.59 -6.79
CA SER A 350 0.30 -3.70 -6.54
C SER A 350 1.67 -3.43 -7.16
N LEU A 351 2.75 -3.71 -6.41
CA LEU A 351 4.11 -3.70 -6.93
C LEU A 351 4.60 -5.11 -7.31
N VAL A 352 3.81 -6.14 -7.05
CA VAL A 352 4.16 -7.56 -7.24
C VAL A 352 3.13 -8.33 -8.08
N GLY A 353 2.07 -7.67 -8.54
CA GLY A 353 1.04 -8.25 -9.39
C GLY A 353 1.59 -8.62 -10.78
N MET A 354 0.88 -9.53 -11.43
CA MET A 354 1.17 -9.87 -12.82
C MET A 354 0.64 -8.77 -13.75
N THR A 355 1.40 -8.47 -14.80
CA THR A 355 0.88 -7.66 -15.91
C THR A 355 0.00 -8.54 -16.79
N ALA A 356 -1.13 -8.01 -17.25
CA ALA A 356 -1.95 -8.68 -18.26
C ALA A 356 -1.13 -8.78 -19.57
N GLU A 357 -0.55 -9.95 -19.83
CA GLU A 357 0.11 -10.20 -21.12
C GLU A 357 -0.96 -10.28 -22.19
N GLY A 358 -1.09 -9.24 -23.02
CA GLY A 358 -1.99 -9.28 -24.16
C GLY A 358 -2.52 -7.96 -24.69
N GLU A 359 -2.10 -6.81 -24.18
CA GLU A 359 -2.36 -5.56 -24.91
C GLU A 359 -1.25 -5.33 -25.93
N GLU A 360 -1.64 -5.29 -27.22
CA GLU A 360 -0.82 -4.93 -28.35
C GLU A 360 -0.32 -3.48 -28.22
N GLY A 361 0.72 -3.27 -27.39
CA GLY A 361 1.55 -2.08 -27.43
C GLY A 361 2.75 -2.36 -28.32
N GLU A 362 3.08 -1.45 -29.22
CA GLU A 362 4.30 -1.50 -30.05
C GLU A 362 5.53 -1.66 -29.15
N GLY A 363 5.94 -2.91 -28.91
CA GLY A 363 7.06 -3.28 -28.03
C GLY A 363 6.87 -4.60 -27.30
N SER A 364 5.76 -5.33 -27.52
CA SER A 364 5.50 -6.63 -26.91
C SER A 364 6.62 -7.61 -27.22
N GLN A 365 7.36 -8.01 -26.19
CA GLN A 365 8.07 -9.28 -26.21
C GLN A 365 7.03 -10.35 -26.51
N GLU A 366 7.28 -11.15 -27.55
CA GLU A 366 6.48 -12.34 -27.88
C GLU A 366 6.21 -13.11 -26.59
N SER A 367 4.93 -13.39 -26.29
CA SER A 367 4.53 -14.26 -25.18
C SER A 367 5.31 -15.55 -25.31
N LYS A 368 6.24 -15.78 -24.39
CA LYS A 368 7.16 -16.91 -24.45
C LYS A 368 6.32 -18.18 -24.35
N GLU A 369 6.23 -18.92 -25.46
CA GLU A 369 5.57 -20.23 -25.48
C GLU A 369 6.08 -21.06 -24.30
N MET A 370 5.20 -21.48 -23.41
CA MET A 370 5.54 -22.31 -22.27
C MET A 370 4.94 -23.69 -22.42
N ASP A 371 5.72 -24.73 -22.15
CA ASP A 371 5.12 -26.06 -21.97
C ASP A 371 4.16 -26.07 -20.78
N ALA A 372 3.21 -26.99 -20.78
CA ALA A 372 2.12 -27.03 -19.82
C ALA A 372 2.60 -27.14 -18.35
N ASP A 373 3.62 -27.94 -18.09
CA ASP A 373 4.17 -28.12 -16.73
C ASP A 373 4.88 -26.85 -16.24
N THR A 374 5.67 -26.22 -17.11
CA THR A 374 6.32 -24.93 -16.82
C THR A 374 5.29 -23.85 -16.55
N PHE A 375 4.19 -23.80 -17.31
CA PHE A 375 3.11 -22.83 -17.06
C PHE A 375 2.44 -23.05 -15.71
N ILE A 376 2.19 -24.30 -15.30
CA ILE A 376 1.59 -24.62 -13.99
C ILE A 376 2.53 -24.16 -12.85
N GLU A 377 3.81 -24.44 -12.95
CA GLU A 377 4.79 -24.00 -11.95
C GLU A 377 4.93 -22.46 -11.92
N HIS A 378 4.91 -21.81 -13.10
CA HIS A 378 4.95 -20.36 -13.21
C HIS A 378 3.74 -19.73 -12.51
N LEU A 379 2.51 -20.16 -12.85
CA LEU A 379 1.30 -19.59 -12.26
C LEU A 379 1.21 -19.87 -10.74
N SER A 380 1.59 -21.06 -10.31
CA SER A 380 1.63 -21.43 -8.89
C SER A 380 2.65 -20.60 -8.09
N SER A 381 3.85 -20.37 -8.62
CA SER A 381 4.89 -19.58 -7.97
C SER A 381 4.62 -18.09 -7.98
N ALA A 382 3.96 -17.58 -9.02
CA ALA A 382 3.53 -16.19 -9.10
C ALA A 382 2.48 -15.81 -8.04
N MET A 383 1.78 -16.81 -7.46
CA MET A 383 0.71 -16.61 -6.48
C MET A 383 1.07 -17.22 -5.10
N PRO A 384 2.08 -16.70 -4.40
CA PRO A 384 2.68 -17.34 -3.22
C PRO A 384 1.71 -17.50 -2.03
N LEU A 385 0.63 -16.71 -1.97
CA LEU A 385 -0.36 -16.79 -0.89
C LEU A 385 -1.49 -17.81 -1.16
N ALA A 386 -1.56 -18.38 -2.38
CA ALA A 386 -2.54 -19.41 -2.76
C ALA A 386 -1.99 -20.35 -3.86
N PRO A 387 -0.77 -20.91 -3.75
CA PRO A 387 -0.12 -21.64 -4.83
C PRO A 387 -0.88 -22.90 -5.26
N VAL A 388 -1.58 -23.59 -4.36
CA VAL A 388 -2.33 -24.80 -4.67
C VAL A 388 -3.59 -24.48 -5.49
N SER A 389 -4.27 -23.38 -5.16
CA SER A 389 -5.44 -22.89 -5.90
C SER A 389 -5.11 -22.60 -7.36
N TYR A 390 -4.00 -21.87 -7.60
CA TYR A 390 -3.59 -21.49 -8.95
C TYR A 390 -2.96 -22.64 -9.74
N ARG A 391 -2.27 -23.55 -9.04
CA ARG A 391 -1.84 -24.81 -9.63
C ARG A 391 -3.01 -25.64 -10.10
N LEU A 392 -4.04 -25.78 -9.28
CA LEU A 392 -5.26 -26.49 -9.63
C LEU A 392 -5.98 -25.83 -10.81
N LEU A 393 -6.09 -24.51 -10.79
CA LEU A 393 -6.73 -23.72 -11.85
C LEU A 393 -6.04 -23.96 -13.21
N ALA A 394 -4.70 -23.93 -13.23
CA ALA A 394 -3.92 -24.22 -14.43
C ALA A 394 -4.12 -25.67 -14.93
N CYS A 395 -4.04 -26.66 -14.02
CA CYS A 395 -4.28 -28.05 -14.36
C CYS A 395 -5.67 -28.25 -15.01
N LEU A 396 -6.72 -27.70 -14.39
CA LEU A 396 -8.09 -27.85 -14.89
C LEU A 396 -8.28 -27.18 -16.26
N ALA A 397 -7.73 -25.99 -16.47
CA ALA A 397 -7.86 -25.29 -17.75
C ALA A 397 -7.12 -26.02 -18.88
N ILE A 398 -5.92 -26.55 -18.61
CA ILE A 398 -5.14 -27.33 -19.57
C ILE A 398 -5.82 -28.67 -19.88
N GLU A 399 -6.29 -29.39 -18.86
CA GLU A 399 -7.01 -30.66 -19.02
C GLU A 399 -8.29 -30.47 -19.80
N GLN A 400 -9.03 -29.40 -19.58
CA GLN A 400 -10.21 -29.08 -20.39
C GLN A 400 -9.84 -28.80 -21.85
N ALA A 401 -8.76 -28.03 -22.10
CA ALA A 401 -8.27 -27.78 -23.46
C ALA A 401 -7.87 -29.08 -24.18
N ALA A 402 -7.37 -30.07 -23.41
CA ALA A 402 -7.03 -31.39 -23.90
C ALA A 402 -8.24 -32.36 -24.01
N GLY A 403 -9.44 -31.91 -23.60
CA GLY A 403 -10.65 -32.75 -23.62
C GLY A 403 -10.66 -33.88 -22.57
N LEU A 404 -9.87 -33.74 -21.51
CA LEU A 404 -9.81 -34.70 -20.41
C LEU A 404 -10.88 -34.38 -19.35
N ASN A 405 -11.52 -35.41 -18.83
CA ASN A 405 -12.49 -35.32 -17.72
C ASN A 405 -11.87 -35.87 -16.45
N ASP A 406 -12.11 -35.23 -15.30
CA ASP A 406 -11.68 -35.71 -14.02
C ASP A 406 -12.40 -36.98 -13.58
N ASP A 407 -11.64 -37.92 -13.00
CA ASP A 407 -12.23 -39.02 -12.23
C ASP A 407 -12.55 -38.55 -10.80
N GLN A 408 -13.40 -39.30 -10.10
CA GLN A 408 -13.89 -38.95 -8.78
C GLN A 408 -12.75 -38.89 -7.72
N ALA A 409 -11.78 -39.80 -7.82
CA ALA A 409 -10.69 -39.86 -6.83
C ALA A 409 -9.75 -38.66 -6.95
N THR A 410 -9.38 -38.31 -8.18
CA THR A 410 -8.58 -37.11 -8.49
C THR A 410 -9.28 -35.83 -8.03
N THR A 411 -10.59 -35.71 -8.33
CA THR A 411 -11.39 -34.56 -7.88
C THR A 411 -11.43 -34.45 -6.36
N GLN A 412 -11.57 -35.55 -5.63
CA GLN A 412 -11.59 -35.56 -4.16
C GLN A 412 -10.22 -35.18 -3.55
N ALA A 413 -9.12 -35.70 -4.09
CA ALA A 413 -7.78 -35.39 -3.61
C ALA A 413 -7.43 -33.90 -3.84
N ARG A 414 -7.73 -33.37 -5.03
CA ARG A 414 -7.57 -31.96 -5.39
C ARG A 414 -8.42 -31.04 -4.50
N SER A 415 -9.66 -31.43 -4.20
CA SER A 415 -10.52 -30.71 -3.25
C SER A 415 -9.92 -30.68 -1.84
N GLY A 416 -9.37 -31.81 -1.36
CA GLY A 416 -8.70 -31.86 -0.05
C GLY A 416 -7.52 -30.92 0.05
N ALA A 417 -6.68 -30.84 -0.97
CA ALA A 417 -5.55 -29.90 -1.03
C ALA A 417 -6.00 -28.44 -1.05
N LEU A 418 -7.03 -28.11 -1.84
CA LEU A 418 -7.60 -26.77 -1.91
C LEU A 418 -8.16 -26.32 -0.56
N GLU A 419 -8.92 -27.16 0.12
CA GLU A 419 -9.51 -26.82 1.42
C GLU A 419 -8.44 -26.70 2.53
N ARG A 420 -7.37 -27.49 2.48
CA ARG A 420 -6.23 -27.34 3.37
C ARG A 420 -5.53 -25.99 3.18
N GLU A 421 -5.31 -25.57 1.93
CA GLU A 421 -4.76 -24.24 1.61
C GLU A 421 -5.69 -23.12 2.09
N ARG A 422 -7.00 -23.25 1.92
CA ARG A 422 -7.99 -22.29 2.38
C ARG A 422 -7.87 -22.04 3.88
N ILE A 423 -7.78 -23.11 4.68
CA ILE A 423 -7.57 -23.00 6.13
C ILE A 423 -6.25 -22.27 6.43
N ALA A 424 -5.15 -22.67 5.77
CA ALA A 424 -3.84 -22.06 5.99
C ALA A 424 -3.83 -20.58 5.61
N SER A 425 -4.44 -20.20 4.48
CA SER A 425 -4.56 -18.82 4.01
C SER A 425 -5.34 -17.95 5.00
N HIS A 426 -6.50 -18.41 5.49
CA HIS A 426 -7.28 -17.68 6.48
C HIS A 426 -6.55 -17.52 7.83
N LEU A 427 -5.75 -18.50 8.23
CA LEU A 427 -4.89 -18.39 9.41
C LEU A 427 -3.78 -17.35 9.19
N GLY A 428 -3.19 -17.28 8.00
CA GLY A 428 -2.23 -16.25 7.62
C GLY A 428 -2.82 -14.85 7.72
N TRP A 429 -4.03 -14.67 7.20
CA TRP A 429 -4.76 -13.41 7.32
C TRP A 429 -5.10 -13.07 8.78
N LEU A 430 -5.51 -14.03 9.61
CA LEU A 430 -5.73 -13.81 11.04
C LEU A 430 -4.45 -13.36 11.76
N ALA A 431 -3.28 -13.89 11.37
CA ALA A 431 -2.00 -13.44 11.90
C ALA A 431 -1.73 -11.97 11.52
N GLN A 432 -2.07 -11.56 10.30
CA GLN A 432 -1.96 -10.19 9.83
C GLN A 432 -2.90 -9.25 10.58
N VAL A 433 -4.17 -9.62 10.76
CA VAL A 433 -5.13 -8.88 11.59
C VAL A 433 -4.62 -8.74 13.02
N GLY A 434 -4.01 -9.78 13.57
CA GLY A 434 -3.37 -9.74 14.89
C GLY A 434 -2.26 -8.69 14.97
N ARG A 435 -1.42 -8.58 13.95
CA ARG A 435 -0.38 -7.54 13.85
C ARG A 435 -1.00 -6.15 13.77
N GLN A 436 -1.98 -5.96 12.91
CA GLN A 436 -2.64 -4.67 12.68
C GLN A 436 -3.35 -4.15 13.94
N LEU A 437 -3.98 -5.03 14.70
CA LEU A 437 -4.68 -4.70 15.94
C LEU A 437 -3.80 -4.72 17.20
N GLY A 438 -2.51 -5.09 17.08
CA GLY A 438 -1.60 -5.22 18.22
C GLY A 438 -1.86 -6.45 19.11
N PHE A 439 -2.62 -7.45 18.63
CA PHE A 439 -2.88 -8.69 19.36
C PHE A 439 -1.78 -9.74 19.11
N ALA A 440 -0.62 -9.58 19.75
CA ALA A 440 0.54 -10.46 19.58
C ALA A 440 0.20 -11.96 19.78
N TRP A 441 -0.71 -12.28 20.73
CA TRP A 441 -1.15 -13.65 20.95
C TRP A 441 -1.88 -14.24 19.73
N LEU A 442 -2.67 -13.42 19.01
CA LEU A 442 -3.38 -13.84 17.81
C LEU A 442 -2.39 -14.06 16.66
N THR A 443 -1.49 -13.09 16.45
CA THR A 443 -0.41 -13.21 15.46
C THR A 443 0.35 -14.51 15.65
N GLN A 444 0.88 -14.76 16.86
CA GLN A 444 1.68 -15.95 17.13
C GLN A 444 0.86 -17.24 16.98
N ARG A 445 -0.37 -17.26 17.52
CA ARG A 445 -1.19 -18.47 17.47
C ARG A 445 -1.61 -18.83 16.05
N ALA A 446 -2.05 -17.84 15.28
CA ALA A 446 -2.49 -18.03 13.90
C ALA A 446 -1.31 -18.42 12.99
N SER A 447 -0.13 -17.79 13.12
CA SER A 447 1.07 -18.18 12.37
C SER A 447 1.52 -19.62 12.68
N THR A 448 1.53 -20.00 13.96
CA THR A 448 1.86 -21.39 14.34
C THR A 448 0.89 -22.39 13.74
N LEU A 449 -0.41 -22.10 13.77
CA LEU A 449 -1.43 -22.98 13.20
C LEU A 449 -1.35 -23.02 11.67
N GLN A 450 -1.07 -21.90 11.01
CA GLN A 450 -0.84 -21.86 9.57
C GLN A 450 0.27 -22.82 9.15
N LEU A 451 1.43 -22.77 9.81
CA LEU A 451 2.56 -23.66 9.54
C LEU A 451 2.22 -25.14 9.79
N GLN A 452 1.42 -25.42 10.82
CA GLN A 452 0.99 -26.79 11.12
C GLN A 452 -0.03 -27.33 10.12
N VAL A 453 -0.92 -26.49 9.59
CA VAL A 453 -1.98 -26.87 8.64
C VAL A 453 -1.44 -27.02 7.23
N ARG A 454 -0.50 -26.15 6.83
CA ARG A 454 0.01 -26.02 5.47
C ARG A 454 0.43 -27.35 4.83
N ASP A 455 1.16 -28.17 5.57
CA ASP A 455 1.69 -29.44 5.09
C ASP A 455 1.05 -30.66 5.79
N ALA A 456 -0.07 -30.44 6.51
CA ALA A 456 -0.74 -31.47 7.27
C ALA A 456 -1.43 -32.50 6.36
N ASP A 457 -1.27 -33.79 6.69
CA ASP A 457 -2.10 -34.84 6.17
C ASP A 457 -3.52 -34.81 6.80
N ARG A 458 -4.39 -35.65 6.33
CA ARG A 458 -5.79 -35.74 6.80
C ARG A 458 -5.88 -36.03 8.31
N ASN A 459 -5.01 -36.90 8.85
CA ASN A 459 -5.02 -37.28 10.26
C ASN A 459 -4.58 -36.08 11.11
N ARG A 460 -3.55 -35.39 10.70
CA ARG A 460 -3.06 -34.20 11.39
C ARG A 460 -4.09 -33.06 11.39
N LEU A 461 -4.81 -32.86 10.29
CA LEU A 461 -5.90 -31.89 10.23
C LEU A 461 -7.03 -32.23 11.21
N ALA A 462 -7.37 -33.52 11.35
CA ALA A 462 -8.37 -33.96 12.33
C ALA A 462 -7.92 -33.70 13.79
N GLU A 463 -6.62 -33.87 14.10
CA GLU A 463 -6.04 -33.53 15.40
C GLU A 463 -6.05 -32.01 15.67
N LEU A 464 -5.88 -31.19 14.65
CA LEU A 464 -5.86 -29.73 14.77
C LEU A 464 -7.29 -29.12 14.89
N GLU A 465 -8.31 -29.82 14.47
CA GLU A 465 -9.68 -29.30 14.44
C GLU A 465 -10.17 -28.75 15.79
N PRO A 466 -10.03 -29.45 16.95
CA PRO A 466 -10.46 -28.90 18.24
C PRO A 466 -9.74 -27.58 18.60
N VAL A 467 -8.49 -27.46 18.16
CA VAL A 467 -7.65 -26.28 18.39
C VAL A 467 -8.14 -25.10 17.53
N LEU A 468 -8.47 -25.36 16.27
CA LEU A 468 -9.03 -24.35 15.35
C LEU A 468 -10.39 -23.85 15.83
N ARG A 469 -11.28 -24.75 16.29
CA ARG A 469 -12.58 -24.39 16.89
C ARG A 469 -12.40 -23.55 18.17
N THR A 470 -11.42 -23.87 18.99
CA THR A 470 -11.09 -23.11 20.21
C THR A 470 -10.59 -21.71 19.88
N LEU A 471 -9.85 -21.54 18.78
CA LEU A 471 -9.41 -20.22 18.32
C LEU A 471 -10.60 -19.31 18.00
N GLY A 472 -11.60 -19.80 17.25
CA GLY A 472 -12.83 -19.05 16.94
C GLY A 472 -13.57 -18.63 18.20
N ALA A 473 -13.80 -19.57 19.14
CA ALA A 473 -14.46 -19.28 20.42
C ALA A 473 -13.67 -18.28 21.29
N ARG A 474 -12.34 -18.26 21.21
CA ARG A 474 -11.49 -17.28 21.90
C ARG A 474 -11.62 -15.88 21.27
N LEU A 475 -11.63 -15.79 19.94
CA LEU A 475 -11.82 -14.52 19.24
C LEU A 475 -13.14 -13.87 19.60
N GLU A 476 -14.23 -14.65 19.67
CA GLU A 476 -15.54 -14.17 20.08
C GLU A 476 -15.55 -13.53 21.49
N ARG A 477 -14.77 -14.11 22.41
CA ARG A 477 -14.66 -13.65 23.79
C ARG A 477 -13.55 -12.61 24.01
N THR A 478 -12.79 -12.27 22.99
CA THR A 478 -11.70 -11.30 23.11
C THR A 478 -12.27 -9.90 23.33
N PRO A 479 -12.02 -9.26 24.48
CA PRO A 479 -12.50 -7.91 24.74
C PRO A 479 -12.04 -6.94 23.65
N LEU A 480 -12.88 -5.96 23.34
CA LEU A 480 -12.64 -4.88 22.38
C LEU A 480 -12.47 -5.31 20.91
N LEU A 481 -12.24 -6.59 20.59
CA LEU A 481 -12.07 -7.02 19.20
C LEU A 481 -13.29 -6.67 18.35
N LYS A 482 -14.48 -6.99 18.84
CA LYS A 482 -15.74 -6.69 18.14
C LYS A 482 -15.95 -5.19 17.96
N SER A 483 -15.70 -4.39 19.01
CA SER A 483 -15.88 -2.93 18.95
C SER A 483 -14.89 -2.24 18.00
N ARG A 484 -13.70 -2.82 17.81
CA ARG A 484 -12.69 -2.30 16.87
C ARG A 484 -12.99 -2.67 15.42
N LEU A 485 -13.75 -3.71 15.15
CA LEU A 485 -14.03 -4.20 13.79
C LEU A 485 -15.45 -3.89 13.32
N LYS A 486 -16.40 -3.75 14.27
CA LYS A 486 -17.80 -3.53 13.91
C LYS A 486 -18.02 -2.12 13.39
N GLY A 487 -18.67 -2.03 12.22
CA GLY A 487 -18.92 -0.77 11.54
C GLY A 487 -17.74 -0.24 10.73
N ILE A 488 -16.57 -0.90 10.77
CA ILE A 488 -15.39 -0.51 10.00
C ILE A 488 -15.48 -1.06 8.58
N GLY A 489 -15.30 -0.19 7.59
CA GLY A 489 -15.23 -0.55 6.18
C GLY A 489 -16.48 -1.28 5.68
N VAL A 490 -17.66 -0.73 5.96
CA VAL A 490 -18.95 -1.33 5.55
C VAL A 490 -19.09 -1.31 4.04
N LEU A 491 -19.32 -2.48 3.45
CA LEU A 491 -19.57 -2.68 2.02
C LEU A 491 -21.03 -3.12 1.80
N SER A 492 -21.68 -2.48 0.83
CA SER A 492 -23.03 -2.86 0.43
C SER A 492 -22.99 -4.07 -0.51
N SER A 493 -23.88 -5.05 -0.31
CA SER A 493 -24.06 -6.23 -1.19
C SER A 493 -24.41 -5.88 -2.64
N LYS A 494 -24.76 -4.62 -2.91
CA LYS A 494 -25.07 -4.15 -4.28
C LYS A 494 -23.82 -3.90 -5.14
N SER A 495 -22.61 -3.91 -4.57
CA SER A 495 -21.40 -3.68 -5.34
C SER A 495 -21.07 -4.90 -6.23
N SER A 496 -20.86 -4.65 -7.52
CA SER A 496 -20.50 -5.68 -8.51
C SER A 496 -19.05 -6.19 -8.35
N ALA A 497 -18.21 -5.48 -7.61
CA ALA A 497 -16.81 -5.84 -7.35
C ALA A 497 -16.66 -6.92 -6.27
N LEU A 498 -17.72 -7.23 -5.50
CA LEU A 498 -17.63 -8.18 -4.39
C LEU A 498 -17.50 -9.62 -4.89
N ARG A 499 -16.55 -10.35 -4.33
CA ARG A 499 -16.29 -11.77 -4.60
C ARG A 499 -16.07 -12.54 -3.29
N GLY A 500 -16.28 -13.86 -3.33
CA GLY A 500 -15.90 -14.79 -2.27
C GLY A 500 -16.37 -14.43 -0.85
N PRO A 501 -15.48 -14.50 0.16
CA PRO A 501 -15.81 -14.19 1.56
C PRO A 501 -16.27 -12.76 1.77
N VAL A 502 -15.76 -11.80 0.97
CA VAL A 502 -16.13 -10.38 1.06
C VAL A 502 -17.57 -10.16 0.62
N ALA A 503 -18.01 -10.86 -0.46
CA ALA A 503 -19.39 -10.82 -0.91
C ALA A 503 -20.35 -11.41 0.13
N ARG A 504 -20.03 -12.58 0.68
CA ARG A 504 -20.85 -13.22 1.72
C ARG A 504 -20.95 -12.36 3.00
N ALA A 505 -19.86 -11.70 3.40
CA ALA A 505 -19.87 -10.80 4.54
C ALA A 505 -20.77 -9.57 4.32
N ALA A 506 -20.91 -9.10 3.09
CA ALA A 506 -21.75 -7.96 2.75
C ALA A 506 -23.25 -8.22 3.03
N ASP A 507 -23.70 -9.46 2.96
CA ASP A 507 -25.05 -9.87 3.32
C ASP A 507 -25.29 -9.91 4.85
N GLU A 508 -24.20 -9.97 5.64
CA GLU A 508 -24.22 -10.08 7.10
C GLU A 508 -23.79 -8.78 7.83
N GLY A 509 -23.91 -7.65 7.18
CA GLY A 509 -23.57 -6.33 7.72
C GLY A 509 -22.39 -5.66 7.03
N GLY A 510 -21.61 -6.37 6.24
CA GLY A 510 -20.61 -5.84 5.32
C GLY A 510 -19.37 -5.22 5.95
N ASP A 511 -19.22 -5.28 7.28
CA ASP A 511 -18.09 -4.67 8.00
C ASP A 511 -16.92 -5.64 8.21
N ALA A 512 -15.82 -5.15 8.78
CA ALA A 512 -14.64 -5.95 9.07
C ALA A 512 -14.92 -7.10 10.04
N TRP A 513 -15.89 -6.94 10.95
CA TRP A 513 -16.33 -8.00 11.84
C TRP A 513 -17.04 -9.13 11.10
N ALA A 514 -17.95 -8.81 10.18
CA ALA A 514 -18.61 -9.80 9.33
C ALA A 514 -17.59 -10.55 8.46
N ARG A 515 -16.60 -9.83 7.88
CA ARG A 515 -15.53 -10.46 7.10
C ARG A 515 -14.66 -11.41 7.91
N LEU A 516 -14.40 -11.10 9.19
CA LEU A 516 -13.68 -12.02 10.09
C LEU A 516 -14.49 -13.29 10.33
N TRP A 517 -15.78 -13.17 10.62
CA TRP A 517 -16.64 -14.32 10.87
C TRP A 517 -16.84 -15.21 9.65
N GLN A 518 -16.94 -14.63 8.46
CA GLN A 518 -17.02 -15.41 7.23
C GLN A 518 -15.78 -16.29 7.01
N ARG A 519 -14.59 -15.81 7.35
CA ARG A 519 -13.37 -16.64 7.25
C ARG A 519 -13.30 -17.74 8.30
N LEU A 520 -13.75 -17.47 9.51
CA LEU A 520 -13.86 -18.52 10.54
C LEU A 520 -14.90 -19.58 10.17
N ALA A 521 -16.03 -19.18 9.56
CA ALA A 521 -17.02 -20.11 9.02
C ALA A 521 -16.45 -20.97 7.89
N GLN A 522 -15.65 -20.38 6.98
CA GLN A 522 -14.98 -21.14 5.94
C GLN A 522 -13.95 -22.12 6.49
N ILE A 523 -13.16 -21.77 7.49
CA ILE A 523 -12.24 -22.72 8.17
C ILE A 523 -13.03 -23.93 8.66
N SER A 524 -14.20 -23.70 9.28
CA SER A 524 -15.05 -24.79 9.79
C SER A 524 -15.64 -25.64 8.68
N ALA A 525 -16.10 -25.03 7.59
CA ALA A 525 -16.64 -25.73 6.43
C ALA A 525 -15.55 -26.55 5.71
N SER A 526 -14.35 -25.98 5.53
CA SER A 526 -13.21 -26.67 4.93
C SER A 526 -12.79 -27.91 5.72
N LEU A 527 -12.80 -27.85 7.06
CA LEU A 527 -12.54 -29.03 7.91
C LEU A 527 -13.54 -30.15 7.70
N GLU A 528 -14.81 -29.83 7.46
CA GLU A 528 -15.86 -30.81 7.17
C GLU A 528 -15.71 -31.41 5.76
N LEU A 529 -15.37 -30.58 4.78
CA LEU A 529 -15.09 -31.03 3.40
C LEU A 529 -13.90 -31.98 3.35
N ILE A 530 -12.81 -31.70 4.05
CA ILE A 530 -11.62 -32.56 4.12
C ILE A 530 -11.94 -33.95 4.70
N ARG A 531 -12.89 -34.06 5.63
CA ARG A 531 -13.30 -35.36 6.17
C ARG A 531 -13.91 -36.28 5.12
N SER A 532 -14.60 -35.72 4.13
CA SER A 532 -15.21 -36.46 3.02
C SER A 532 -14.32 -36.55 1.79
N SER A 533 -13.22 -35.77 1.74
CA SER A 533 -12.23 -35.78 0.67
C SER A 533 -11.22 -36.93 0.81
N GLY A 534 -10.47 -37.22 -0.25
CA GLY A 534 -9.29 -38.08 -0.22
C GLY A 534 -8.13 -37.46 0.60
N GLU A 535 -6.98 -38.10 0.59
CA GLU A 535 -5.75 -37.50 1.11
C GLU A 535 -5.43 -36.22 0.32
N PRO A 536 -5.08 -35.10 1.00
CA PRO A 536 -4.76 -33.85 0.33
C PRO A 536 -3.46 -33.96 -0.49
N GLU A 537 -3.59 -34.18 -1.77
CA GLU A 537 -2.45 -34.30 -2.70
C GLU A 537 -2.31 -33.03 -3.53
N LEU A 538 -1.04 -32.62 -3.79
CA LEU A 538 -0.77 -31.47 -4.64
C LEU A 538 -1.29 -31.75 -6.06
N PRO A 539 -2.09 -30.84 -6.66
CA PRO A 539 -2.59 -31.02 -8.02
C PRO A 539 -1.45 -31.22 -9.01
N SER A 540 -1.55 -32.25 -9.84
CA SER A 540 -0.61 -32.55 -10.91
C SER A 540 -1.36 -32.69 -12.24
N LEU A 541 -0.69 -32.30 -13.33
CA LEU A 541 -1.23 -32.45 -14.67
C LEU A 541 -1.19 -33.93 -15.09
N ARG A 542 -2.23 -34.38 -15.74
CA ARG A 542 -2.25 -35.67 -16.44
C ARG A 542 -1.55 -35.53 -17.80
N ASP A 543 -1.06 -36.63 -18.35
CA ASP A 543 -0.45 -36.64 -19.67
C ASP A 543 -1.47 -36.16 -20.72
N ILE A 544 -1.14 -35.03 -21.36
CA ILE A 544 -1.99 -34.39 -22.39
C ILE A 544 -1.50 -34.63 -23.81
N GLY A 545 -0.24 -35.10 -24.01
CA GLY A 545 0.39 -35.22 -25.32
C GLY A 545 0.43 -33.91 -26.11
N ASP A 546 0.55 -34.01 -27.44
CA ASP A 546 0.65 -32.85 -28.35
C ASP A 546 -0.73 -32.32 -28.77
N VAL A 547 -1.61 -32.04 -27.81
CA VAL A 547 -2.97 -31.58 -28.09
C VAL A 547 -3.03 -30.06 -28.31
N SER A 548 -3.99 -29.62 -29.12
CA SER A 548 -4.30 -28.20 -29.32
C SER A 548 -5.78 -27.96 -29.01
N GLY A 549 -6.10 -26.88 -28.32
CA GLY A 549 -7.46 -26.54 -27.92
C GLY A 549 -7.54 -25.28 -27.11
N THR A 550 -8.73 -24.94 -26.67
CA THR A 550 -8.99 -23.86 -25.72
C THR A 550 -9.61 -24.42 -24.45
N GLY A 551 -9.19 -23.94 -23.31
CA GLY A 551 -9.75 -24.38 -22.04
C GLY A 551 -10.08 -23.19 -21.15
N GLU A 552 -11.12 -23.38 -20.34
CA GLU A 552 -11.58 -22.42 -19.35
C GLU A 552 -11.87 -23.15 -18.04
N ALA A 553 -11.34 -22.64 -16.94
CA ALA A 553 -11.58 -23.22 -15.63
C ALA A 553 -11.83 -22.12 -14.60
N ALA A 554 -12.53 -22.50 -13.52
CA ALA A 554 -12.76 -21.65 -12.37
C ALA A 554 -12.47 -22.43 -11.09
N VAL A 555 -11.83 -21.77 -10.12
CA VAL A 555 -11.51 -22.31 -8.78
C VAL A 555 -11.92 -21.28 -7.73
N ASP A 556 -12.66 -21.72 -6.71
CA ASP A 556 -12.94 -20.87 -5.54
C ASP A 556 -11.70 -20.83 -4.63
N THR A 557 -10.85 -19.82 -4.84
CA THR A 557 -9.65 -19.59 -4.02
C THR A 557 -10.04 -19.09 -2.62
N PRO A 558 -9.11 -19.02 -1.67
CA PRO A 558 -9.40 -18.46 -0.33
C PRO A 558 -10.00 -17.05 -0.36
N ARG A 559 -9.73 -16.26 -1.41
CA ARG A 559 -10.18 -14.86 -1.57
C ARG A 559 -11.41 -14.69 -2.44
N GLY A 560 -11.75 -15.72 -3.19
CA GLY A 560 -12.91 -15.77 -4.09
C GLY A 560 -12.61 -16.51 -5.38
N GLU A 561 -13.56 -16.55 -6.28
CA GLU A 561 -13.40 -17.26 -7.55
C GLU A 561 -12.31 -16.62 -8.42
N ALA A 562 -11.38 -17.45 -8.87
CA ALA A 562 -10.43 -17.14 -9.93
C ALA A 562 -10.81 -17.92 -11.19
N ARG A 563 -10.68 -17.27 -12.35
CA ARG A 563 -10.98 -17.83 -13.67
C ARG A 563 -9.77 -17.74 -14.57
N LEU A 564 -9.49 -18.81 -15.28
CA LEU A 564 -8.41 -18.89 -16.26
C LEU A 564 -8.98 -19.39 -17.58
N SER A 565 -8.81 -18.63 -18.64
CA SER A 565 -8.99 -19.09 -20.01
C SER A 565 -7.64 -19.12 -20.72
N LEU A 566 -7.35 -20.19 -21.47
CA LEU A 566 -6.08 -20.35 -22.17
C LEU A 566 -6.25 -21.01 -23.54
N LYS A 567 -5.25 -20.78 -24.40
CA LYS A 567 -5.11 -21.45 -25.69
C LYS A 567 -3.88 -22.34 -25.65
N LEU A 568 -4.10 -23.63 -25.95
CA LEU A 568 -3.05 -24.65 -26.04
C LEU A 568 -2.77 -24.96 -27.51
N GLU A 569 -1.51 -25.01 -27.91
CA GLU A 569 -1.08 -25.45 -29.25
C GLU A 569 0.08 -26.45 -29.09
N ARG A 570 -0.14 -27.69 -29.55
CA ARG A 570 0.84 -28.78 -29.44
C ARG A 570 1.44 -28.97 -28.05
N GLY A 571 0.56 -28.98 -27.03
CA GLY A 571 0.96 -29.12 -25.64
C GLY A 571 1.60 -27.86 -24.99
N GLN A 572 1.66 -26.75 -25.73
CA GLN A 572 2.22 -25.49 -25.23
C GLN A 572 1.14 -24.43 -25.02
N VAL A 573 1.21 -23.69 -23.95
CA VAL A 573 0.35 -22.52 -23.67
C VAL A 573 0.84 -21.34 -24.50
N LYS A 574 0.00 -20.85 -25.39
CA LYS A 574 0.27 -19.72 -26.28
C LYS A 574 -0.18 -18.38 -25.72
N SER A 575 -1.37 -18.39 -25.13
CA SER A 575 -1.95 -17.21 -24.52
C SER A 575 -2.88 -17.62 -23.39
N TYR A 576 -3.06 -16.76 -22.43
CA TYR A 576 -3.99 -16.95 -21.32
C TYR A 576 -4.57 -15.63 -20.86
N LYS A 577 -5.73 -15.71 -20.21
CA LYS A 577 -6.35 -14.59 -19.50
C LYS A 577 -6.76 -15.07 -18.11
N LEU A 578 -6.31 -14.34 -17.12
CA LEU A 578 -6.59 -14.61 -15.71
C LEU A 578 -7.49 -13.50 -15.14
N ASP A 579 -8.56 -13.89 -14.46
CA ASP A 579 -9.44 -13.01 -13.69
C ASP A 579 -9.44 -13.46 -12.22
N THR A 580 -9.26 -12.54 -11.27
CA THR A 580 -9.12 -12.85 -9.86
C THR A 580 -10.03 -11.99 -8.99
N ALA A 581 -10.37 -12.46 -7.81
CA ALA A 581 -11.15 -11.69 -6.85
C ALA A 581 -10.43 -10.40 -6.40
N CYS A 582 -9.11 -10.44 -6.24
CA CYS A 582 -8.32 -9.30 -5.75
C CYS A 582 -8.23 -8.17 -6.77
N SER A 583 -8.22 -8.48 -8.09
CA SER A 583 -8.30 -7.45 -9.15
C SER A 583 -9.57 -6.59 -9.04
N HIS A 584 -10.68 -7.19 -8.57
CA HIS A 584 -11.92 -6.45 -8.33
C HIS A 584 -11.95 -5.79 -6.94
N HIS A 585 -11.35 -6.43 -5.93
CA HIS A 585 -11.39 -5.89 -4.57
C HIS A 585 -10.51 -4.67 -4.38
N ILE A 586 -9.44 -4.50 -5.15
CA ILE A 586 -8.57 -3.33 -5.06
C ILE A 586 -9.34 -2.04 -5.43
N ASP A 587 -10.31 -2.12 -6.33
CA ASP A 587 -11.18 -1.02 -6.73
C ASP A 587 -12.17 -0.58 -5.63
N LEU A 588 -12.28 -1.36 -4.55
CA LEU A 588 -13.10 -0.99 -3.39
C LEU A 588 -12.36 -0.04 -2.44
N VAL A 589 -11.04 0.05 -2.54
CA VAL A 589 -10.22 0.82 -1.60
C VAL A 589 -10.64 2.28 -1.52
N PRO A 590 -10.85 3.03 -2.62
CA PRO A 590 -11.30 4.42 -2.55
C PRO A 590 -12.56 4.60 -1.69
N LYS A 591 -13.56 3.77 -1.91
CA LYS A 591 -14.84 3.81 -1.18
C LYS A 591 -14.74 3.41 0.29
N LEU A 592 -13.74 2.62 0.64
CA LEU A 592 -13.54 2.14 2.02
C LEU A 592 -12.84 3.17 2.90
N VAL A 593 -12.04 4.04 2.30
CA VAL A 593 -11.19 4.99 3.03
C VAL A 593 -11.74 6.41 3.06
N GLU A 594 -12.49 6.82 2.06
CA GLU A 594 -13.05 8.17 1.95
C GLU A 594 -13.89 8.53 3.19
N GLY A 595 -13.58 9.69 3.80
CA GLY A 595 -14.23 10.21 4.99
C GLY A 595 -14.01 9.38 6.26
N LYS A 596 -12.93 8.57 6.34
CA LYS A 596 -12.57 7.78 7.52
C LYS A 596 -11.31 8.33 8.19
N GLU A 597 -11.21 8.12 9.50
CA GLU A 597 -9.93 8.30 10.18
C GLU A 597 -8.90 7.30 9.64
N LEU A 598 -7.64 7.73 9.55
CA LEU A 598 -6.54 6.92 8.99
C LEU A 598 -6.45 5.51 9.57
N GLY A 599 -6.61 5.37 10.89
CA GLY A 599 -6.57 4.07 11.56
C GLY A 599 -7.70 3.14 11.12
N ASP A 600 -8.91 3.67 10.95
CA ASP A 600 -10.08 2.94 10.50
C ASP A 600 -9.99 2.60 9.01
N ALA A 601 -9.44 3.51 8.19
CA ALA A 601 -9.18 3.29 6.78
C ALA A 601 -8.19 2.13 6.55
N LEU A 602 -7.05 2.14 7.24
CA LEU A 602 -6.07 1.05 7.18
C LEU A 602 -6.67 -0.30 7.64
N LEU A 603 -7.48 -0.29 8.70
CA LEU A 603 -8.16 -1.48 9.20
C LEU A 603 -9.22 -2.00 8.22
N ALA A 604 -9.96 -1.10 7.57
CA ALA A 604 -10.92 -1.45 6.54
C ALA A 604 -10.24 -2.17 5.36
N ILE A 605 -9.11 -1.64 4.87
CA ILE A 605 -8.31 -2.25 3.79
C ILE A 605 -7.76 -3.61 4.24
N GLY A 606 -7.12 -3.70 5.41
CA GLY A 606 -6.57 -4.96 5.92
C GLY A 606 -7.62 -6.05 6.09
N SER A 607 -8.88 -5.67 6.33
CA SER A 607 -10.00 -6.62 6.47
C SER A 607 -10.46 -7.25 5.15
N LEU A 608 -10.11 -6.68 4.00
CA LEU A 608 -10.41 -7.25 2.68
C LEU A 608 -9.64 -8.54 2.40
N ASP A 609 -8.45 -8.72 2.99
CA ASP A 609 -7.52 -9.80 2.66
C ASP A 609 -7.03 -9.71 1.21
N LEU A 610 -6.57 -8.53 0.81
CA LEU A 610 -5.98 -8.36 -0.50
C LEU A 610 -4.70 -9.19 -0.64
N SER A 611 -4.56 -9.87 -1.76
CA SER A 611 -3.30 -10.46 -2.21
C SER A 611 -2.77 -9.59 -3.36
N PRO A 612 -1.70 -8.82 -3.17
CA PRO A 612 -1.15 -7.99 -4.24
C PRO A 612 -0.68 -8.80 -5.45
N TRP A 613 -0.27 -10.06 -5.26
CA TRP A 613 0.08 -10.97 -6.37
C TRP A 613 -1.10 -11.34 -7.24
N GLU A 614 -2.31 -11.38 -6.67
CA GLU A 614 -3.55 -11.66 -7.38
C GLU A 614 -4.18 -10.42 -8.05
N VAL A 615 -3.52 -9.28 -8.03
CA VAL A 615 -3.92 -8.08 -8.77
C VAL A 615 -3.29 -8.13 -10.16
N ILE A 616 -4.13 -8.22 -11.18
CA ILE A 616 -3.73 -8.25 -12.58
C ILE A 616 -3.90 -6.82 -13.11
N SER A 617 -2.80 -6.21 -13.56
CA SER A 617 -2.76 -4.83 -14.08
C SER A 617 -2.55 -4.81 -15.58
#